data_72c8808e04d66b06c122cebce77dd9fb
#
_entry.id   72c8808e04d66b06c122cebce77dd9fb
#
_cell.length_a   1.000
_cell.length_b   1.000
_cell.length_c   1.000
_cell.angle_alpha   90.00
_cell.angle_beta   90.00
_cell.angle_gamma   90.00
#
_symmetry.space_group_name_H-M   'P 1'
#
loop_
_entity.id
_entity.type
_entity.pdbx_description
1 polymer ?
#
loop_
_entity_poly.entity_id
_entity_poly.type
_entity_poly.pdbx_seq_one_letter_code
_entity_poly.pdbx_strand_id
1 'polypeptide(L)'
;ERSLTVVRYRAASARPFVYLQTGLHADELPGMLVLDHLMRKLDEADARGMLEGQIVIVPVANPIGLSQRISRSHIGRFDLDSGGNFNRHYPDIAGPVGDLVDGKLTQSAEGNVARIRSAMARYLASLDDIRDEADELRLCLMRLS
;
A
#
# COMPACT_ATOMS: atom_id res chain seq x y z
N GLU A 1 -10.13 -17.03 5.69
CA GLU A 1 -8.91 -16.42 5.14
C GLU A 1 -9.29 -15.31 4.16
N ARG A 2 -8.67 -14.13 4.30
CA ARG A 2 -8.84 -12.99 3.38
C ARG A 2 -7.57 -12.82 2.58
N SER A 3 -7.68 -12.33 1.35
CA SER A 3 -6.54 -12.10 0.47
C SER A 3 -6.52 -10.66 -0.05
N LEU A 4 -5.33 -10.13 -0.26
CA LEU A 4 -5.10 -8.84 -0.89
C LEU A 4 -4.62 -9.07 -2.33
N THR A 5 -5.37 -8.54 -3.30
CA THR A 5 -4.96 -8.59 -4.70
C THR A 5 -3.94 -7.51 -5.00
N VAL A 6 -2.78 -7.89 -5.53
CA VAL A 6 -1.72 -6.97 -5.93
C VAL A 6 -1.37 -7.23 -7.39
N VAL A 7 -1.58 -6.23 -8.24
CA VAL A 7 -1.22 -6.27 -9.67
C VAL A 7 0.11 -5.54 -9.86
N ARG A 8 1.02 -6.13 -10.63
CA ARG A 8 2.36 -5.58 -10.87
C ARG A 8 2.67 -5.52 -12.35
N TYR A 9 2.94 -4.30 -12.84
CA TYR A 9 3.50 -4.08 -14.16
C TYR A 9 5.00 -3.80 -14.01
N ARG A 10 5.84 -4.47 -14.81
CA ARG A 10 7.29 -4.36 -14.73
C ARG A 10 7.88 -4.17 -16.12
N ALA A 11 8.38 -2.97 -16.38
CA ALA A 11 9.22 -2.71 -17.55
C ALA A 11 10.69 -3.11 -17.27
N ALA A 12 11.52 -3.07 -18.30
CA ALA A 12 12.95 -3.33 -18.19
C ALA A 12 13.66 -2.33 -17.25
N SER A 13 13.16 -1.08 -17.17
CA SER A 13 13.63 -0.08 -16.22
C SER A 13 13.01 -0.30 -14.84
N ALA A 14 13.82 -0.22 -13.78
CA ALA A 14 13.34 -0.28 -12.40
C ALA A 14 12.70 1.04 -11.94
N ARG A 15 12.82 2.11 -12.69
CA ARG A 15 12.30 3.45 -12.34
C ARG A 15 11.66 4.13 -13.54
N PRO A 16 10.63 4.96 -13.32
CA PRO A 16 10.02 5.30 -12.03
C PRO A 16 9.32 4.11 -11.37
N PHE A 17 9.14 4.17 -10.02
CA PHE A 17 8.30 3.24 -9.27
C PHE A 17 7.04 3.99 -8.81
N VAL A 18 5.88 3.44 -9.13
CA VAL A 18 4.58 4.01 -8.80
C VAL A 18 3.77 2.99 -7.99
N TYR A 19 3.24 3.42 -6.86
CA TYR A 19 2.31 2.64 -6.04
C TYR A 19 0.94 3.32 -6.05
N LEU A 20 -0.11 2.56 -6.33
CA LEU A 20 -1.49 3.02 -6.37
C LEU A 20 -2.37 2.09 -5.56
N GLN A 21 -3.16 2.64 -4.65
CA GLN A 21 -4.16 1.87 -3.92
C GLN A 21 -5.49 2.61 -3.85
N THR A 22 -6.58 1.86 -3.76
CA THR A 22 -7.93 2.38 -3.52
C THR A 22 -8.71 1.48 -2.58
N GLY A 23 -9.88 1.93 -2.13
CA GLY A 23 -10.76 1.12 -1.30
C GLY A 23 -10.19 0.81 0.08
N LEU A 24 -9.39 1.71 0.67
CA LEU A 24 -8.99 1.62 2.08
C LEU A 24 -10.20 1.86 2.99
N HIS A 25 -11.01 2.88 2.70
CA HIS A 25 -12.40 2.91 3.11
C HIS A 25 -13.20 2.18 2.02
N ALA A 26 -13.62 0.95 2.30
CA ALA A 26 -14.17 0.05 1.28
C ALA A 26 -15.58 0.42 0.80
N ASP A 27 -16.22 1.41 1.43
CA ASP A 27 -17.48 2.04 1.01
C ASP A 27 -17.27 3.19 0.01
N GLU A 28 -16.04 3.61 -0.26
CA GLU A 28 -15.69 4.64 -1.25
C GLU A 28 -15.36 4.00 -2.62
N LEU A 29 -16.40 3.71 -3.41
CA LEU A 29 -16.28 2.96 -4.67
C LEU A 29 -15.60 3.70 -5.84
N PRO A 30 -15.66 5.05 -5.99
CA PRO A 30 -15.13 5.71 -7.18
C PRO A 30 -13.66 5.41 -7.49
N GLY A 31 -12.81 5.32 -6.46
CA GLY A 31 -11.40 4.98 -6.63
C GLY A 31 -11.19 3.57 -7.23
N MET A 32 -11.98 2.59 -6.79
CA MET A 32 -11.90 1.23 -7.32
C MET A 32 -12.25 1.18 -8.82
N LEU A 33 -13.28 1.94 -9.24
CA LEU A 33 -13.65 2.05 -10.65
C LEU A 33 -12.55 2.72 -11.46
N VAL A 34 -11.91 3.76 -10.94
CA VAL A 34 -10.78 4.42 -11.60
C VAL A 34 -9.64 3.44 -11.83
N LEU A 35 -9.27 2.64 -10.81
CA LEU A 35 -8.20 1.66 -10.97
C LEU A 35 -8.57 0.51 -11.92
N ASP A 36 -9.84 0.07 -11.96
CA ASP A 36 -10.29 -0.93 -12.94
C ASP A 36 -10.06 -0.42 -14.38
N HIS A 37 -10.48 0.82 -14.68
CA HIS A 37 -10.25 1.42 -15.98
C HIS A 37 -8.76 1.65 -16.28
N LEU A 38 -7.97 2.06 -15.28
CA LEU A 38 -6.54 2.26 -15.44
C LEU A 38 -5.83 0.94 -15.76
N MET A 39 -6.14 -0.14 -15.03
CA MET A 39 -5.54 -1.45 -15.26
C MET A 39 -5.76 -1.93 -16.69
N ARG A 40 -6.97 -1.78 -17.25
CA ARG A 40 -7.23 -2.12 -18.66
C ARG A 40 -6.34 -1.34 -19.64
N LYS A 41 -6.08 -0.06 -19.35
CA LYS A 41 -5.17 0.77 -20.17
C LYS A 41 -3.71 0.35 -19.99
N LEU A 42 -3.33 -0.04 -18.79
CA LEU A 42 -1.98 -0.54 -18.52
C LEU A 42 -1.76 -1.90 -19.19
N ASP A 43 -2.76 -2.79 -19.21
CA ASP A 43 -2.69 -4.07 -19.93
C ASP A 43 -2.46 -3.85 -21.43
N GLU A 44 -3.20 -2.89 -22.04
CA GLU A 44 -3.01 -2.50 -23.45
C GLU A 44 -1.60 -1.94 -23.71
N ALA A 45 -1.08 -1.11 -22.79
CA ALA A 45 0.23 -0.50 -22.91
C ALA A 45 1.37 -1.51 -22.71
N ASP A 46 1.21 -2.42 -21.72
CA ASP A 46 2.17 -3.48 -21.43
C ASP A 46 2.30 -4.44 -22.61
N ALA A 47 1.17 -4.87 -23.18
CA ALA A 47 1.14 -5.73 -24.39
C ALA A 47 1.87 -5.11 -25.59
N ARG A 48 2.00 -3.78 -25.63
CA ARG A 48 2.73 -3.03 -26.67
C ARG A 48 4.17 -2.69 -26.30
N GLY A 49 4.63 -3.07 -25.10
CA GLY A 49 5.95 -2.71 -24.60
C GLY A 49 6.13 -1.21 -24.33
N MET A 50 5.04 -0.48 -24.06
CA MET A 50 5.04 0.99 -23.87
C MET A 50 5.20 1.43 -22.41
N LEU A 51 5.29 0.48 -21.48
CA LEU A 51 5.46 0.81 -20.08
C LEU A 51 6.92 1.11 -19.76
N GLU A 52 7.14 2.16 -18.99
CA GLU A 52 8.43 2.51 -18.41
C GLU A 52 8.35 2.43 -16.88
N GLY A 53 9.35 1.79 -16.25
CA GLY A 53 9.41 1.65 -14.79
C GLY A 53 8.56 0.51 -14.24
N GLN A 54 8.12 0.66 -13.00
CA GLN A 54 7.34 -0.34 -12.29
C GLN A 54 6.09 0.29 -11.69
N ILE A 55 4.96 -0.39 -11.84
CA ILE A 55 3.68 0.04 -11.25
C ILE A 55 3.14 -1.09 -10.39
N VAL A 56 2.81 -0.78 -9.14
CA VAL A 56 2.14 -1.68 -8.20
C VAL A 56 0.75 -1.13 -7.92
N ILE A 57 -0.27 -1.95 -8.12
CA ILE A 57 -1.67 -1.56 -7.93
C ILE A 57 -2.33 -2.48 -6.93
N VAL A 58 -2.97 -1.89 -5.93
CA VAL A 58 -3.87 -2.56 -4.97
C VAL A 58 -5.29 -2.02 -5.22
N PRO A 59 -6.08 -2.69 -6.07
CA PRO A 59 -7.38 -2.14 -6.51
C PRO A 59 -8.42 -2.08 -5.38
N VAL A 60 -8.31 -2.98 -4.39
CA VAL A 60 -9.12 -3.00 -3.18
C VAL A 60 -8.20 -3.23 -1.99
N ALA A 61 -7.84 -2.16 -1.30
CA ALA A 61 -6.88 -2.22 -0.20
C ALA A 61 -7.46 -2.81 1.09
N ASN A 62 -8.78 -2.83 1.25
CA ASN A 62 -9.43 -3.27 2.49
C ASN A 62 -10.49 -4.37 2.25
N PRO A 63 -10.09 -5.64 2.16
CA PRO A 63 -11.02 -6.75 2.03
C PRO A 63 -11.86 -6.98 3.30
N ILE A 64 -11.38 -6.54 4.47
CA ILE A 64 -12.13 -6.61 5.74
C ILE A 64 -13.35 -5.70 5.63
N GLY A 65 -13.14 -4.40 5.44
CA GLY A 65 -14.21 -3.42 5.30
C GLY A 65 -15.15 -3.73 4.14
N LEU A 66 -14.64 -4.29 3.03
CA LEU A 66 -15.47 -4.68 1.89
C LEU A 66 -16.51 -5.75 2.24
N SER A 67 -16.18 -6.64 3.17
CA SER A 67 -17.07 -7.73 3.60
C SER A 67 -18.10 -7.31 4.67
N GLN A 68 -17.94 -6.15 5.30
CA GLN A 68 -18.76 -5.75 6.45
C GLN A 68 -20.15 -5.24 6.05
N ARG A 69 -21.18 -5.72 6.73
CA ARG A 69 -22.59 -5.31 6.55
C ARG A 69 -23.27 -5.23 7.90
N ILE A 70 -24.04 -4.13 8.13
CA ILE A 70 -24.98 -4.01 9.23
C ILE A 70 -26.36 -3.70 8.65
N SER A 71 -27.36 -4.50 8.97
CA SER A 71 -28.75 -4.28 8.52
C SER A 71 -28.85 -3.96 7.02
N ARG A 72 -28.13 -4.71 6.20
CA ARG A 72 -27.99 -4.54 4.73
C ARG A 72 -27.19 -3.32 4.27
N SER A 73 -26.74 -2.45 5.17
CA SER A 73 -25.87 -1.33 4.84
C SER A 73 -24.41 -1.78 4.82
N HIS A 74 -23.66 -1.38 3.81
CA HIS A 74 -22.23 -1.61 3.73
C HIS A 74 -21.49 -0.64 4.68
N ILE A 75 -20.62 -1.18 5.51
CA ILE A 75 -19.79 -0.42 6.45
C ILE A 75 -18.33 -0.69 6.08
N GLY A 76 -17.72 0.21 5.35
CA GLY A 76 -16.37 0.02 4.83
C GLY A 76 -15.31 0.92 5.42
N ARG A 77 -15.71 1.92 6.23
CA ARG A 77 -14.81 2.92 6.81
C ARG A 77 -14.24 2.50 8.16
N PHE A 78 -15.04 1.84 8.97
CA PHE A 78 -14.69 1.44 10.33
C PHE A 78 -14.69 -0.08 10.44
N ASP A 79 -13.76 -0.60 11.20
CA ASP A 79 -13.75 -2.00 11.59
C ASP A 79 -14.87 -2.27 12.59
N LEU A 80 -15.67 -3.30 12.36
CA LEU A 80 -16.81 -3.63 13.23
C LEU A 80 -16.38 -4.29 14.55
N ASP A 81 -15.21 -4.92 14.58
CA ASP A 81 -14.71 -5.59 15.78
C ASP A 81 -14.09 -4.59 16.76
N SER A 82 -13.25 -3.70 16.27
CA SER A 82 -12.55 -2.72 17.11
C SER A 82 -13.21 -1.33 17.14
N GLY A 83 -14.11 -1.02 16.19
CA GLY A 83 -14.66 0.33 15.98
C GLY A 83 -13.65 1.30 15.37
N GLY A 84 -12.44 0.86 15.06
CA GLY A 84 -11.35 1.69 14.55
C GLY A 84 -11.52 2.08 13.08
N ASN A 85 -11.13 3.32 12.74
CA ASN A 85 -11.07 3.74 11.34
C ASN A 85 -9.89 3.08 10.64
N PHE A 86 -10.12 2.41 9.50
CA PHE A 86 -9.06 1.70 8.76
C PHE A 86 -7.93 2.62 8.28
N ASN A 87 -8.22 3.90 8.02
CA ASN A 87 -7.21 4.90 7.63
C ASN A 87 -6.65 5.68 8.84
N ARG A 88 -6.51 5.03 9.99
CA ARG A 88 -5.89 5.58 11.20
C ARG A 88 -4.99 4.52 11.83
N HIS A 89 -4.22 4.92 12.83
CA HIS A 89 -3.39 4.04 13.66
C HIS A 89 -2.32 3.26 12.87
N TYR A 90 -1.82 3.84 11.77
CA TYR A 90 -0.61 3.32 11.13
C TYR A 90 0.59 3.48 12.07
N PRO A 91 1.51 2.51 12.11
CA PRO A 91 2.75 2.66 12.88
C PRO A 91 3.51 3.92 12.47
N ASP A 92 3.97 4.69 13.45
CA ASP A 92 4.91 5.78 13.17
C ASP A 92 6.28 5.18 12.84
N ILE A 93 6.72 5.41 11.61
CA ILE A 93 8.03 4.96 11.13
C ILE A 93 9.05 6.09 11.03
N ALA A 94 8.63 7.36 11.18
CA ALA A 94 9.48 8.51 10.92
C ALA A 94 10.63 8.59 11.94
N GLY A 95 10.33 8.50 13.23
CA GLY A 95 11.33 8.50 14.29
C GLY A 95 12.33 7.34 14.15
N PRO A 96 11.85 6.08 14.22
CA PRO A 96 12.75 4.91 14.12
C PRO A 96 13.57 4.85 12.83
N VAL A 97 13.01 5.24 11.69
CA VAL A 97 13.75 5.31 10.42
C VAL A 97 14.76 6.44 10.46
N GLY A 98 14.40 7.59 11.05
CA GLY A 98 15.32 8.71 11.28
C GLY A 98 16.57 8.27 12.04
N ASP A 99 16.40 7.57 13.16
CA ASP A 99 17.49 7.04 13.98
C ASP A 99 18.39 6.05 13.20
N LEU A 100 17.77 5.20 12.34
CA LEU A 100 18.50 4.23 11.52
C LEU A 100 19.40 4.89 10.45
N VAL A 101 19.07 6.10 10.00
CA VAL A 101 19.83 6.84 8.97
C VAL A 101 20.61 8.01 9.51
N ASP A 102 20.53 8.29 10.81
CA ASP A 102 21.25 9.38 11.44
C ASP A 102 22.76 9.27 11.18
N GLY A 103 23.40 10.39 10.86
CA GLY A 103 24.81 10.47 10.51
C GLY A 103 25.21 9.73 9.21
N LYS A 104 24.27 9.07 8.50
CA LYS A 104 24.54 8.28 7.29
C LYS A 104 24.12 8.97 5.99
N LEU A 105 23.40 10.08 6.08
CA LEU A 105 22.98 10.83 4.91
C LEU A 105 24.16 11.65 4.36
N THR A 106 24.21 11.79 3.03
CA THR A 106 25.27 12.47 2.30
C THR A 106 24.68 13.58 1.42
N GLN A 107 25.52 14.23 0.60
CA GLN A 107 25.04 15.22 -0.38
C GLN A 107 24.38 14.57 -1.62
N SER A 108 24.46 13.25 -1.78
CA SER A 108 23.81 12.54 -2.86
C SER A 108 22.33 12.27 -2.55
N ALA A 109 21.42 12.99 -3.18
CA ALA A 109 19.97 12.78 -3.03
C ALA A 109 19.55 11.34 -3.36
N GLU A 110 20.07 10.79 -4.46
CA GLU A 110 19.78 9.43 -4.90
C GLU A 110 20.26 8.38 -3.88
N GLY A 111 21.51 8.55 -3.38
CA GLY A 111 22.06 7.69 -2.34
C GLY A 111 21.25 7.75 -1.04
N ASN A 112 20.77 8.94 -0.67
CA ASN A 112 19.94 9.12 0.52
C ASN A 112 18.56 8.44 0.38
N VAL A 113 17.92 8.58 -0.79
CA VAL A 113 16.66 7.88 -1.07
C VAL A 113 16.83 6.35 -0.93
N ALA A 114 17.90 5.79 -1.47
CA ALA A 114 18.18 4.36 -1.36
C ALA A 114 18.39 3.93 0.10
N ARG A 115 19.13 4.71 0.89
CA ARG A 115 19.36 4.44 2.32
C ARG A 115 18.07 4.50 3.14
N ILE A 116 17.27 5.55 2.94
CA ILE A 116 16.00 5.73 3.66
C ILE A 116 15.04 4.58 3.33
N ARG A 117 14.88 4.25 2.05
CA ARG A 117 14.02 3.11 1.64
C ARG A 117 14.48 1.77 2.22
N SER A 118 15.80 1.54 2.25
CA SER A 118 16.35 0.34 2.87
C SER A 118 16.10 0.30 4.39
N ALA A 119 16.20 1.44 5.07
CA ALA A 119 15.90 1.55 6.49
C ALA A 119 14.40 1.34 6.77
N MET A 120 13.52 1.93 5.97
CA MET A 120 12.07 1.72 6.04
C MET A 120 11.72 0.24 5.87
N ALA A 121 12.22 -0.41 4.82
CA ALA A 121 11.94 -1.82 4.55
C ALA A 121 12.40 -2.73 5.71
N ARG A 122 13.59 -2.49 6.26
CA ARG A 122 14.10 -3.24 7.41
C ARG A 122 13.26 -3.01 8.66
N TYR A 123 12.90 -1.78 8.95
CA TYR A 123 12.08 -1.45 10.12
C TYR A 123 10.69 -2.07 10.00
N LEU A 124 10.02 -1.91 8.85
CA LEU A 124 8.70 -2.53 8.60
C LEU A 124 8.76 -4.07 8.67
N ALA A 125 9.87 -4.69 8.27
CA ALA A 125 10.05 -6.14 8.38
C ALA A 125 10.23 -6.60 9.83
N SER A 126 10.75 -5.74 10.73
CA SER A 126 10.94 -6.05 12.15
C SER A 126 9.69 -5.81 13.00
N LEU A 127 8.65 -5.18 12.45
CA LEU A 127 7.40 -4.99 13.17
C LEU A 127 6.60 -6.29 13.18
N ASP A 128 6.35 -6.81 14.36
CA ASP A 128 5.60 -8.03 14.64
C ASP A 128 4.45 -7.84 15.66
N ASP A 129 4.26 -6.61 16.14
CA ASP A 129 3.15 -6.24 17.03
C ASP A 129 1.83 -6.14 16.25
N ILE A 130 1.33 -7.30 15.84
CA ILE A 130 0.05 -7.47 15.15
C ILE A 130 -0.99 -7.87 16.19
N ARG A 131 -1.92 -6.96 16.50
CA ARG A 131 -2.96 -7.18 17.50
C ARG A 131 -4.25 -7.75 16.90
N ASP A 132 -4.52 -7.38 15.65
CA ASP A 132 -5.73 -7.76 14.93
C ASP A 132 -5.51 -7.77 13.39
N GLU A 133 -6.52 -8.22 12.64
CA GLU A 133 -6.48 -8.25 11.17
C GLU A 133 -6.31 -6.85 10.55
N ALA A 134 -6.78 -5.78 11.21
CA ALA A 134 -6.63 -4.43 10.70
C ALA A 134 -5.18 -3.93 10.83
N ASP A 135 -4.47 -4.31 11.90
CA ASP A 135 -3.03 -4.03 12.02
C ASP A 135 -2.23 -4.81 10.98
N GLU A 136 -2.55 -6.09 10.76
CA GLU A 136 -1.93 -6.90 9.70
C GLU A 136 -2.12 -6.26 8.32
N LEU A 137 -3.34 -5.80 8.03
CA LEU A 137 -3.64 -5.10 6.79
C LEU A 137 -2.79 -3.84 6.62
N ARG A 138 -2.68 -2.98 7.67
CA ARG A 138 -1.87 -1.76 7.65
C ARG A 138 -0.42 -2.05 7.34
N LEU A 139 0.17 -3.03 8.04
CA LEU A 139 1.56 -3.44 7.82
C LEU A 139 1.77 -4.01 6.41
N CYS A 140 0.83 -4.82 5.92
CA CYS A 140 0.88 -5.35 4.56
C CYS A 140 0.91 -4.22 3.51
N LEU A 141 0.03 -3.23 3.63
CA LEU A 141 -0.03 -2.09 2.72
C LEU A 141 1.25 -1.23 2.79
N MET A 142 1.78 -0.97 3.99
CA MET A 142 3.04 -0.22 4.17
C MET A 142 4.25 -0.96 3.56
N ARG A 143 4.28 -2.29 3.62
CA ARG A 143 5.36 -3.10 3.02
C ARG A 143 5.29 -3.15 1.50
N LEU A 144 4.13 -2.86 0.91
CA LEU A 144 3.93 -2.83 -0.54
C LEU A 144 4.27 -1.48 -1.17
N SER A 145 4.14 -0.37 -0.42
CA SER A 145 4.39 1.01 -0.87
C SER A 145 5.85 1.40 -0.72
#